data_f9dd20b656df54b71c909fb232c9291c
#
_entry.id   f9dd20b656df54b71c909fb232c9291c
#
_cell.length_a   1.000
_cell.length_b   1.000
_cell.length_c   1.000
_cell.angle_alpha   90.00
_cell.angle_beta   90.00
_cell.angle_gamma   90.00
#
_symmetry.space_group_name_H-M   'P 1'
#
loop_
_entity.id
_entity.type
_entity.pdbx_description
1 polymer ?
#
loop_
_entity_poly.entity_id
_entity_poly.type
_entity_poly.pdbx_seq_one_letter_code
_entity_poly.pdbx_strand_id
1 'polypeptide(L)'
;MTVQLNANEVVLKAGDTNQVVDNIKVEGKLIVTNQRIYFKAIKQEMENFNLEILFENIMEVIFYGNGFFATKGLNVVTRDGRSHMFPLQKRDEIGQLINKMY
;
A
#
# COMPACT_ATOMS: atom_id res chain seq x y z
N MET A 1 -7.97 10.06 -10.84
CA MET A 1 -7.22 10.13 -9.56
C MET A 1 -5.77 10.49 -9.87
N THR A 2 -5.25 11.50 -9.21
CA THR A 2 -3.88 11.96 -9.40
C THR A 2 -3.12 11.95 -8.07
N VAL A 3 -1.84 11.60 -8.13
CA VAL A 3 -0.93 11.65 -7.00
C VAL A 3 0.12 12.70 -7.30
N GLN A 4 0.36 13.58 -6.33
CA GLN A 4 1.37 14.62 -6.45
C GLN A 4 2.75 13.98 -6.25
N LEU A 5 3.50 13.83 -7.31
CA LEU A 5 4.82 13.21 -7.25
C LEU A 5 5.89 14.23 -6.81
N ASN A 6 6.88 13.73 -6.09
CA ASN A 6 8.07 14.52 -5.73
C ASN A 6 9.00 14.64 -6.92
N ALA A 7 10.03 15.47 -6.79
CA ALA A 7 11.07 15.56 -7.81
C ALA A 7 11.72 14.19 -8.01
N ASN A 8 11.91 13.79 -9.26
CA ASN A 8 12.53 12.53 -9.67
C ASN A 8 11.76 11.28 -9.19
N GLU A 9 10.51 11.46 -8.78
CA GLU A 9 9.68 10.31 -8.38
C GLU A 9 8.98 9.72 -9.59
N VAL A 10 9.05 8.38 -9.70
CA VAL A 10 8.43 7.61 -10.79
C VAL A 10 7.57 6.51 -10.20
N VAL A 11 6.35 6.38 -10.70
CA VAL A 11 5.47 5.27 -10.31
C VAL A 11 5.98 3.99 -10.97
N LEU A 12 6.25 2.98 -10.17
CA LEU A 12 6.75 1.69 -10.63
C LEU A 12 5.63 0.67 -10.80
N LYS A 13 4.73 0.59 -9.83
CA LYS A 13 3.55 -0.28 -9.88
C LYS A 13 2.42 0.34 -9.09
N ALA A 14 1.19 -0.07 -9.44
CA ALA A 14 -0.01 0.34 -8.72
C ALA A 14 -1.03 -0.79 -8.76
N GLY A 15 -1.90 -0.84 -7.76
CA GLY A 15 -2.97 -1.83 -7.70
C GLY A 15 -4.14 -1.32 -6.88
N ASP A 16 -5.33 -1.79 -7.25
CA ASP A 16 -6.53 -1.47 -6.49
C ASP A 16 -6.48 -2.16 -5.12
N THR A 17 -6.88 -1.44 -4.11
CA THR A 17 -6.87 -1.93 -2.73
C THR A 17 -7.90 -1.17 -1.90
N ASN A 18 -7.91 -1.42 -0.61
CA ASN A 18 -8.70 -0.67 0.35
C ASN A 18 -7.99 -0.65 1.69
N GLN A 19 -8.42 0.25 2.55
CA GLN A 19 -8.01 0.32 3.94
C GLN A 19 -9.24 0.31 4.82
N VAL A 20 -9.17 -0.38 5.95
CA VAL A 20 -10.22 -0.32 6.96
C VAL A 20 -9.66 0.45 8.15
N VAL A 21 -10.27 1.60 8.42
CA VAL A 21 -9.87 2.48 9.51
C VAL A 21 -11.13 2.77 10.33
N ASP A 22 -11.11 2.42 11.63
CA ASP A 22 -12.23 2.62 12.54
C ASP A 22 -13.56 2.07 11.97
N ASN A 23 -13.49 0.87 11.39
CA ASN A 23 -14.63 0.18 10.76
C ASN A 23 -15.14 0.86 9.49
N ILE A 24 -14.41 1.84 8.96
CA ILE A 24 -14.72 2.49 7.69
C ILE A 24 -13.84 1.87 6.61
N LYS A 25 -14.47 1.39 5.53
CA LYS A 25 -13.76 0.83 4.38
C LYS A 25 -13.49 1.96 3.38
N VAL A 26 -12.22 2.22 3.12
CA VAL A 26 -11.78 3.26 2.22
C VAL A 26 -11.20 2.62 0.96
N GLU A 27 -11.91 2.71 -0.16
CA GLU A 27 -11.42 2.20 -1.44
C GLU A 27 -10.33 3.13 -1.99
N GLY A 28 -9.32 2.55 -2.60
CA GLY A 28 -8.23 3.34 -3.14
C GLY A 28 -7.27 2.54 -4.00
N LYS A 29 -6.10 3.13 -4.22
CA LYS A 29 -4.99 2.49 -4.93
C LYS A 29 -3.75 2.51 -4.06
N LEU A 30 -3.03 1.40 -4.10
CA LEU A 30 -1.68 1.34 -3.56
C LEU A 30 -0.72 1.64 -4.70
N ILE A 31 0.09 2.65 -4.51
CA ILE A 31 1.04 3.12 -5.51
C ILE A 31 2.44 2.96 -4.95
N VAL A 32 3.31 2.25 -5.68
CA VAL A 32 4.70 2.06 -5.30
C VAL A 32 5.55 2.87 -6.27
N THR A 33 6.29 3.80 -5.73
CA THR A 33 7.22 4.62 -6.50
C THR A 33 8.66 4.24 -6.16
N ASN A 34 9.61 4.89 -6.79
CA ASN A 34 11.02 4.74 -6.43
C ASN A 34 11.39 5.41 -5.10
N GLN A 35 10.45 6.10 -4.45
CA GLN A 35 10.71 6.84 -3.22
C GLN A 35 9.84 6.40 -2.04
N ARG A 36 8.63 5.86 -2.29
CA ARG A 36 7.66 5.59 -1.22
C ARG A 36 6.57 4.65 -1.67
N ILE A 37 5.81 4.17 -0.69
CA ILE A 37 4.50 3.55 -0.89
C ILE A 37 3.46 4.61 -0.56
N TYR A 38 2.42 4.71 -1.39
CA TYR A 38 1.37 5.71 -1.19
C TYR A 38 0.01 5.06 -1.38
N PHE A 39 -0.88 5.22 -0.41
CA PHE A 39 -2.29 4.85 -0.54
C PHE A 39 -3.10 6.09 -0.87
N LYS A 40 -3.76 6.07 -2.01
CA LYS A 40 -4.60 7.17 -2.48
C LYS A 40 -6.06 6.74 -2.48
N ALA A 41 -6.89 7.36 -1.64
CA ALA A 41 -8.32 7.12 -1.62
C ALA A 41 -8.95 7.60 -2.93
N ILE A 42 -9.92 6.82 -3.46
CA ILE A 42 -10.62 7.17 -4.70
C ILE A 42 -11.52 8.36 -4.47
N LYS A 43 -12.28 8.37 -3.36
CA LYS A 43 -13.23 9.46 -3.09
C LYS A 43 -12.51 10.65 -2.48
N GLN A 44 -12.76 11.83 -3.03
CA GLN A 44 -12.13 13.05 -2.56
C GLN A 44 -12.48 13.36 -1.09
N GLU A 45 -13.72 13.07 -0.66
CA GLU A 45 -14.11 13.25 0.72
C GLU A 45 -13.38 12.33 1.71
N MET A 46 -12.66 11.31 1.19
CA MET A 46 -11.87 10.39 2.01
C MET A 46 -10.37 10.62 1.87
N GLU A 47 -9.93 11.73 1.28
CA GLU A 47 -8.50 11.97 1.06
C GLU A 47 -7.72 12.13 2.37
N ASN A 48 -8.39 12.39 3.49
CA ASN A 48 -7.75 12.42 4.80
C ASN A 48 -7.24 11.02 5.22
N PHE A 49 -7.67 9.95 4.55
CA PHE A 49 -7.16 8.60 4.77
C PHE A 49 -5.98 8.25 3.87
N ASN A 50 -5.55 9.17 2.99
CA ASN A 50 -4.35 8.96 2.21
C ASN A 50 -3.15 8.74 3.14
N LEU A 51 -2.27 7.82 2.75
CA LEU A 51 -1.20 7.37 3.62
C LEU A 51 0.10 7.28 2.83
N GLU A 52 1.17 7.82 3.40
CA GLU A 52 2.51 7.69 2.85
C GLU A 52 3.35 6.79 3.76
N ILE A 53 4.05 5.83 3.18
CA ILE A 53 5.01 5.01 3.91
C ILE A 53 6.34 5.11 3.19
N LEU A 54 7.32 5.68 3.86
CA LEU A 54 8.69 5.74 3.34
C LEU A 54 9.35 4.38 3.50
N PHE A 55 10.18 3.97 2.54
CA PHE A 55 10.82 2.67 2.59
C PHE A 55 11.68 2.50 3.85
N GLU A 56 12.34 3.55 4.30
CA GLU A 56 13.16 3.51 5.52
C GLU A 56 12.35 3.21 6.78
N ASN A 57 11.05 3.41 6.75
CA ASN A 57 10.17 3.16 7.89
C ASN A 57 9.55 1.75 7.86
N ILE A 58 9.84 0.96 6.86
CA ILE A 58 9.32 -0.40 6.76
C ILE A 58 10.19 -1.34 7.58
N MET A 59 9.57 -2.11 8.48
CA MET A 59 10.24 -3.16 9.23
C MET A 59 10.17 -4.49 8.48
N GLU A 60 8.98 -4.85 7.99
CA GLU A 60 8.79 -6.06 7.21
C GLU A 60 7.52 -5.98 6.37
N VAL A 61 7.44 -6.82 5.36
CA VAL A 61 6.25 -7.00 4.54
C VAL A 61 5.83 -8.46 4.64
N ILE A 62 4.60 -8.68 5.10
CA ILE A 62 4.04 -10.02 5.27
C ILE A 62 3.05 -10.27 4.15
N PHE A 63 3.26 -11.35 3.40
CA PHE A 63 2.34 -11.80 2.36
C PHE A 63 1.30 -12.69 3.04
N TYR A 64 0.02 -12.35 2.90
CA TYR A 64 -1.04 -13.13 3.50
C TYR A 64 -2.03 -13.62 2.44
N GLY A 65 -2.88 -14.59 2.83
CA GLY A 65 -3.94 -15.08 1.96
C GLY A 65 -3.46 -16.11 0.95
N ASN A 66 -2.83 -17.20 1.42
CA ASN A 66 -2.32 -18.26 0.54
C ASN A 66 -3.35 -19.35 0.26
N GLY A 67 -4.53 -19.30 0.89
CA GLY A 67 -5.58 -20.28 0.67
C GLY A 67 -6.41 -19.99 -0.56
N PHE A 68 -7.07 -21.03 -1.07
CA PHE A 68 -7.87 -20.92 -2.31
C PHE A 68 -8.99 -19.88 -2.19
N PHE A 69 -9.62 -19.81 -1.02
CA PHE A 69 -10.73 -18.88 -0.77
C PHE A 69 -10.31 -17.64 0.03
N ALA A 70 -9.04 -17.53 0.37
CA ALA A 70 -8.59 -16.42 1.20
C ALA A 70 -8.32 -15.18 0.36
N THR A 71 -8.72 -14.02 0.87
CA THR A 71 -8.34 -12.74 0.30
C THR A 71 -6.84 -12.56 0.49
N LYS A 72 -6.13 -12.36 -0.61
CA LYS A 72 -4.69 -12.18 -0.55
C LYS A 72 -4.31 -10.70 -0.51
N GLY A 73 -3.19 -10.41 0.13
CA GLY A 73 -2.70 -9.05 0.23
C GLY A 73 -1.35 -8.98 0.93
N LEU A 74 -0.97 -7.75 1.24
CA LEU A 74 0.27 -7.43 1.94
C LEU A 74 -0.05 -6.74 3.26
N ASN A 75 0.68 -7.13 4.30
CA ASN A 75 0.72 -6.38 5.54
C ASN A 75 2.08 -5.69 5.61
N VAL A 76 2.09 -4.37 5.45
CA VAL A 76 3.30 -3.57 5.56
C VAL A 76 3.41 -3.14 7.02
N VAL A 77 4.39 -3.71 7.72
CA VAL A 77 4.63 -3.41 9.14
C VAL A 77 5.70 -2.33 9.20
N THR A 78 5.36 -1.23 9.83
CA THR A 78 6.28 -0.10 9.97
C THR A 78 7.00 -0.15 11.31
N ARG A 79 8.12 0.59 11.41
CA ARG A 79 9.00 0.55 12.58
C ARG A 79 8.35 1.08 13.85
N ASP A 80 7.25 1.82 13.71
CA ASP A 80 6.45 2.28 14.85
C ASP A 80 5.52 1.20 15.40
N GLY A 81 5.57 -0.02 14.84
CA GLY A 81 4.76 -1.15 15.29
C GLY A 81 3.38 -1.22 14.66
N ARG A 82 3.07 -0.37 13.71
CA ARG A 82 1.76 -0.40 13.05
C ARG A 82 1.75 -1.38 11.89
N SER A 83 0.57 -1.97 11.67
CA SER A 83 0.30 -2.83 10.53
C SER A 83 -0.61 -2.12 9.55
N HIS A 84 -0.26 -2.17 8.27
CA HIS A 84 -1.04 -1.58 7.21
C HIS A 84 -1.39 -2.67 6.21
N MET A 85 -2.63 -3.16 6.26
CA MET A 85 -3.06 -4.30 5.45
C MET A 85 -3.71 -3.82 4.17
N PHE A 86 -3.16 -4.27 3.05
CA PHE A 86 -3.64 -3.92 1.72
C PHE A 86 -4.02 -5.19 0.97
N PRO A 87 -5.33 -5.48 0.82
CA PRO A 87 -5.76 -6.55 -0.07
C PRO A 87 -5.33 -6.21 -1.50
N LEU A 88 -4.67 -7.14 -2.19
CA LEU A 88 -4.11 -6.87 -3.53
C LEU A 88 -4.18 -8.13 -4.37
N GLN A 89 -4.75 -8.04 -5.56
CA GLN A 89 -4.69 -9.14 -6.51
C GLN A 89 -3.29 -9.35 -7.04
N LYS A 90 -2.54 -8.26 -7.22
CA LYS A 90 -1.13 -8.29 -7.65
C LYS A 90 -0.17 -8.38 -6.46
N ARG A 91 -0.58 -9.09 -5.40
CA ARG A 91 0.18 -9.17 -4.16
C ARG A 91 1.65 -9.54 -4.38
N ASP A 92 1.90 -10.59 -5.17
CA ASP A 92 3.26 -11.09 -5.33
C ASP A 92 4.15 -10.11 -6.08
N GLU A 93 3.64 -9.52 -7.17
CA GLU A 93 4.39 -8.55 -7.95
C GLU A 93 4.73 -7.30 -7.13
N ILE A 94 3.74 -6.77 -6.43
CA ILE A 94 3.93 -5.55 -5.65
C ILE A 94 4.79 -5.83 -4.42
N GLY A 95 4.55 -6.95 -3.73
CA GLY A 95 5.33 -7.31 -2.55
C GLY A 95 6.80 -7.55 -2.87
N GLN A 96 7.09 -8.23 -3.97
CA GLN A 96 8.46 -8.46 -4.39
C GLN A 96 9.16 -7.15 -4.76
N LEU A 97 8.45 -6.24 -5.40
CA LEU A 97 9.00 -4.92 -5.70
C LEU A 97 9.35 -4.16 -4.42
N ILE A 98 8.42 -4.12 -3.46
CA ILE A 98 8.65 -3.43 -2.19
C ILE A 98 9.86 -4.03 -1.47
N ASN A 99 9.99 -5.36 -1.47
CA ASN A 99 11.11 -6.04 -0.81
C ASN A 99 12.47 -5.68 -1.40
N LYS A 100 12.52 -5.18 -2.62
CA LYS A 100 13.76 -4.70 -3.23
C LYS A 100 14.11 -3.28 -2.80
N MET A 101 13.16 -2.56 -2.18
CA MET A 101 13.31 -1.13 -1.94
C MET A 101 13.68 -0.80 -0.49
N TYR A 102 13.54 -1.74 0.44
CA TYR A 102 13.84 -1.45 1.84
C TYR A 102 14.84 -2.38 2.47
#